data_aef40e7daf234a9aeb6dc3d75d801fee
#
_entry.id   aef40e7daf234a9aeb6dc3d75d801fee
#
_cell.length_a   1.000
_cell.length_b   1.000
_cell.length_c   1.000
_cell.angle_alpha   90.00
_cell.angle_beta   90.00
_cell.angle_gamma   90.00
#
_symmetry.space_group_name_H-M   'P 1'
#
loop_
_entity.id
_entity.type
_entity.pdbx_description
1 polymer ?
#
loop_
_entity_poly.entity_id
_entity_poly.type
_entity_poly.pdbx_seq_one_letter_code
_entity_poly.pdbx_strand_id
1 'polypeptide(L)'
;MLERISENLSEAMQNKVAFRIPIFGGIPVPVSCVVTWIIMAILVIASILLTRNLKLIPDRKQMMLESFVGFLRDFFREQLGEKGMAYFPFLATVIIYIGFANIIGLLGFTPPTKDLNVTAGLAIISIVLVEVAGIRAKGTKGWLKSFAKPVAIIAPLNVMELVIRPLSLCMRLFGNVLASYIIMELIDAVCPIVIPLAFSAYFDIFDGFIQAYVFVFLTSLFINEAIEDDD
;
A
#
# COMPACT_ATOMS: atom_id res chain seq x y z
N MET A 1 14.43 -17.43 -28.09
CA MET A 1 13.27 -17.31 -27.17
C MET A 1 13.72 -16.87 -25.78
N LEU A 2 14.62 -17.60 -25.15
CA LEU A 2 15.14 -17.24 -23.79
C LEU A 2 15.86 -15.89 -23.77
N GLU A 3 16.63 -15.53 -24.78
CA GLU A 3 17.31 -14.23 -24.90
C GLU A 3 16.31 -13.07 -24.99
N ARG A 4 15.25 -13.20 -25.79
CA ARG A 4 14.18 -12.19 -25.85
C ARG A 4 13.48 -12.01 -24.50
N ILE A 5 13.21 -13.12 -23.80
CA ILE A 5 12.59 -13.08 -22.47
C ILE A 5 13.52 -12.39 -21.47
N SER A 6 14.84 -12.66 -21.52
CA SER A 6 15.81 -12.02 -20.64
C SER A 6 15.98 -10.52 -20.94
N GLU A 7 15.94 -10.12 -22.20
CA GLU A 7 15.97 -8.71 -22.61
C GLU A 7 14.70 -7.97 -22.16
N ASN A 8 13.52 -8.54 -22.45
CA ASN A 8 12.25 -7.96 -22.01
C ASN A 8 12.15 -7.86 -20.47
N LEU A 9 12.62 -8.89 -19.74
CA LEU A 9 12.70 -8.86 -18.28
C LEU A 9 13.66 -7.77 -17.78
N SER A 10 14.82 -7.61 -18.42
CA SER A 10 15.79 -6.59 -18.01
C SER A 10 15.26 -5.17 -18.28
N GLU A 11 14.58 -4.95 -19.42
CA GLU A 11 13.91 -3.69 -19.73
C GLU A 11 12.72 -3.41 -18.79
N ALA A 12 11.98 -4.44 -18.45
CA ALA A 12 10.84 -4.35 -17.58
C ALA A 12 11.21 -4.06 -16.12
N MET A 13 12.39 -4.50 -15.67
CA MET A 13 12.94 -4.20 -14.35
C MET A 13 13.58 -2.80 -14.27
N GLN A 14 13.90 -2.18 -15.42
CA GLN A 14 14.43 -0.83 -15.44
C GLN A 14 13.32 0.20 -15.23
N ASN A 15 13.45 1.02 -14.22
CA ASN A 15 12.56 2.14 -13.98
C ASN A 15 12.70 3.18 -15.10
N LYS A 16 11.72 3.22 -16.02
CA LYS A 16 11.69 4.22 -17.10
C LYS A 16 11.58 5.62 -16.46
N VAL A 17 12.51 6.50 -16.81
CA VAL A 17 12.51 7.90 -16.37
C VAL A 17 11.51 8.68 -17.25
N ALA A 18 10.50 9.30 -16.62
CA ALA A 18 9.51 10.12 -17.32
C ALA A 18 10.11 11.48 -17.73
N PHE A 19 10.74 12.17 -16.78
CA PHE A 19 11.43 13.43 -17.01
C PHE A 19 12.49 13.66 -15.92
N ARG A 20 13.40 14.62 -16.19
CA ARG A 20 14.41 15.04 -15.20
C ARG A 20 14.12 16.45 -14.76
N ILE A 21 14.05 16.67 -13.44
CA ILE A 21 13.90 17.99 -12.86
C ILE A 21 15.28 18.65 -12.82
N PRO A 22 15.51 19.83 -13.42
CA PRO A 22 16.82 20.48 -13.49
C PRO A 22 17.21 21.17 -12.16
N ILE A 23 17.01 20.49 -11.03
CA ILE A 23 17.38 20.98 -9.70
C ILE A 23 18.45 20.02 -9.14
N PHE A 24 19.52 20.54 -8.55
CA PHE A 24 20.62 19.78 -7.92
C PHE A 24 21.24 18.66 -8.78
N GLY A 25 21.47 18.91 -10.08
CA GLY A 25 22.13 17.94 -10.97
C GLY A 25 21.19 17.02 -11.74
N GLY A 26 19.88 17.29 -11.74
CA GLY A 26 18.90 16.54 -12.55
C GLY A 26 18.37 15.30 -11.87
N ILE A 27 17.39 15.44 -10.97
CA ILE A 27 16.73 14.31 -10.29
C ILE A 27 15.85 13.58 -11.31
N PRO A 28 16.11 12.27 -11.61
CA PRO A 28 15.26 11.49 -12.49
C PRO A 28 13.94 11.18 -11.80
N VAL A 29 12.81 11.56 -12.40
CA VAL A 29 11.48 11.19 -11.92
C VAL A 29 11.04 9.94 -12.69
N PRO A 30 10.86 8.79 -12.03
CA PRO A 30 10.39 7.58 -12.68
C PRO A 30 8.91 7.70 -13.06
N VAL A 31 8.50 6.95 -14.07
CA VAL A 31 7.11 6.88 -14.54
C VAL A 31 6.18 6.48 -13.38
N SER A 32 6.63 5.62 -12.48
CA SER A 32 5.88 5.16 -11.28
C SER A 32 5.43 6.33 -10.41
N CYS A 33 6.28 7.35 -10.20
CA CYS A 33 5.92 8.56 -9.45
C CYS A 33 4.83 9.37 -10.17
N VAL A 34 4.91 9.49 -11.49
CA VAL A 34 3.91 10.23 -12.28
C VAL A 34 2.55 9.53 -12.20
N VAL A 35 2.54 8.20 -12.34
CA VAL A 35 1.31 7.40 -12.21
C VAL A 35 0.74 7.52 -10.79
N THR A 36 1.58 7.50 -9.76
CA THR A 36 1.16 7.76 -8.37
C THR A 36 0.47 9.11 -8.23
N TRP A 37 1.04 10.19 -8.79
CA TRP A 37 0.44 11.52 -8.74
C TRP A 37 -0.90 11.57 -9.47
N ILE A 38 -1.02 10.90 -10.61
CA ILE A 38 -2.28 10.81 -11.36
C ILE A 38 -3.34 10.10 -10.52
N ILE A 39 -3.02 8.94 -9.92
CA ILE A 39 -3.93 8.21 -9.05
C ILE A 39 -4.38 9.08 -7.88
N MET A 40 -3.44 9.72 -7.19
CA MET A 40 -3.75 10.60 -6.07
C MET A 40 -4.66 11.76 -6.50
N ALA A 41 -4.36 12.40 -7.64
CA ALA A 41 -5.20 13.48 -8.18
C ALA A 41 -6.63 12.99 -8.48
N ILE A 42 -6.77 11.82 -9.11
CA ILE A 42 -8.06 11.22 -9.41
C ILE A 42 -8.84 10.93 -8.11
N LEU A 43 -8.19 10.32 -7.10
CA LEU A 43 -8.82 10.00 -5.82
C LEU A 43 -9.25 11.25 -5.06
N VAL A 44 -8.43 12.30 -5.03
CA VAL A 44 -8.76 13.58 -4.39
C VAL A 44 -9.93 14.26 -5.10
N ILE A 45 -9.89 14.34 -6.43
CA ILE A 45 -10.98 14.94 -7.21
C ILE A 45 -12.28 14.14 -7.02
N ALA A 46 -12.22 12.81 -7.09
CA ALA A 46 -13.38 11.94 -6.86
C ALA A 46 -13.95 12.14 -5.44
N SER A 47 -13.09 12.19 -4.43
CA SER A 47 -13.49 12.45 -3.05
C SER A 47 -14.21 13.80 -2.90
N ILE A 48 -13.64 14.88 -3.47
CA ILE A 48 -14.25 16.20 -3.42
C ILE A 48 -15.61 16.22 -4.14
N LEU A 49 -15.70 15.61 -5.33
CA LEU A 49 -16.94 15.56 -6.10
C LEU A 49 -18.04 14.75 -5.41
N LEU A 50 -17.67 13.63 -4.78
CA LEU A 50 -18.62 12.75 -4.08
C LEU A 50 -19.11 13.35 -2.75
N THR A 51 -18.29 14.17 -2.08
CA THR A 51 -18.61 14.74 -0.77
C THR A 51 -19.15 16.17 -0.82
N ARG A 52 -19.12 16.82 -1.99
CA ARG A 52 -19.47 18.25 -2.14
C ARG A 52 -20.90 18.63 -1.76
N ASN A 53 -21.87 17.72 -1.98
CA ASN A 53 -23.29 18.01 -1.82
C ASN A 53 -23.99 16.93 -0.97
N LEU A 54 -23.47 16.67 0.24
CA LEU A 54 -24.10 15.75 1.17
C LEU A 54 -25.40 16.35 1.71
N LYS A 55 -26.48 15.57 1.66
CA LYS A 55 -27.83 15.95 2.14
C LYS A 55 -28.16 15.21 3.41
N LEU A 56 -29.02 15.81 4.25
CA LEU A 56 -29.54 15.17 5.47
C LEU A 56 -30.35 13.91 5.17
N ILE A 57 -31.09 13.91 4.03
CA ILE A 57 -31.76 12.72 3.51
C ILE A 57 -30.93 12.21 2.37
N PRO A 58 -30.21 11.07 2.50
CA PRO A 58 -29.25 10.61 1.52
C PRO A 58 -29.90 10.15 0.21
N ASP A 59 -29.40 10.63 -0.90
CA ASP A 59 -29.70 10.09 -2.22
C ASP A 59 -29.05 8.71 -2.39
N ARG A 60 -29.49 7.92 -3.40
CA ARG A 60 -28.93 6.58 -3.67
C ARG A 60 -27.40 6.56 -3.80
N LYS A 61 -26.80 7.59 -4.41
CA LYS A 61 -25.35 7.73 -4.56
C LYS A 61 -24.66 7.97 -3.22
N GLN A 62 -25.23 8.82 -2.38
CA GLN A 62 -24.75 9.11 -1.05
C GLN A 62 -24.86 7.86 -0.15
N MET A 63 -25.97 7.13 -0.23
CA MET A 63 -26.18 5.89 0.51
C MET A 63 -25.13 4.82 0.16
N MET A 64 -24.78 4.66 -1.13
CA MET A 64 -23.71 3.75 -1.55
C MET A 64 -22.35 4.17 -0.99
N LEU A 65 -22.03 5.47 -1.01
CA LEU A 65 -20.79 6.00 -0.46
C LEU A 65 -20.72 5.82 1.06
N GLU A 66 -21.80 6.16 1.77
CA GLU A 66 -21.90 5.99 3.22
C GLU A 66 -21.81 4.50 3.62
N SER A 67 -22.45 3.60 2.86
CA SER A 67 -22.34 2.16 3.09
C SER A 67 -20.93 1.64 2.89
N PHE A 68 -20.22 2.11 1.86
CA PHE A 68 -18.83 1.74 1.60
C PHE A 68 -17.89 2.24 2.71
N VAL A 69 -18.01 3.51 3.08
CA VAL A 69 -17.22 4.09 4.18
C VAL A 69 -17.58 3.44 5.52
N GLY A 70 -18.86 3.15 5.74
CA GLY A 70 -19.36 2.43 6.91
C GLY A 70 -18.73 1.04 7.02
N PHE A 71 -18.74 0.26 5.93
CA PHE A 71 -18.09 -1.05 5.86
C PHE A 71 -16.60 -0.97 6.22
N LEU A 72 -15.86 -0.02 5.63
CA LEU A 72 -14.44 0.16 5.97
C LEU A 72 -14.27 0.55 7.44
N ARG A 73 -15.13 1.42 7.95
CA ARG A 73 -15.08 1.87 9.35
C ARG A 73 -15.32 0.73 10.33
N ASP A 74 -16.30 -0.12 10.06
CA ASP A 74 -16.62 -1.26 10.91
C ASP A 74 -15.49 -2.29 10.87
N PHE A 75 -14.93 -2.57 9.68
CA PHE A 75 -13.76 -3.41 9.52
C PHE A 75 -12.56 -2.90 10.34
N PHE A 76 -12.23 -1.62 10.25
CA PHE A 76 -11.10 -1.07 11.01
C PHE A 76 -11.37 -0.95 12.50
N ARG A 77 -12.63 -0.74 12.90
CA ARG A 77 -13.00 -0.72 14.32
C ARG A 77 -12.74 -2.06 14.99
N GLU A 78 -13.01 -3.16 14.29
CA GLU A 78 -12.72 -4.50 14.78
C GLU A 78 -11.22 -4.76 14.96
N GLN A 79 -10.38 -4.20 14.08
CA GLN A 79 -8.94 -4.40 14.10
C GLN A 79 -8.19 -3.44 15.04
N LEU A 80 -8.60 -2.17 15.07
CA LEU A 80 -7.90 -1.10 15.81
C LEU A 80 -8.42 -0.89 17.24
N GLY A 81 -9.61 -1.42 17.54
CA GLY A 81 -10.32 -1.04 18.76
C GLY A 81 -10.69 0.46 18.77
N GLU A 82 -11.37 0.91 19.82
CA GLU A 82 -11.82 2.31 19.93
C GLU A 82 -10.65 3.32 20.01
N LYS A 83 -9.54 2.94 20.68
CA LYS A 83 -8.36 3.82 20.84
C LYS A 83 -7.64 4.07 19.50
N GLY A 84 -7.64 3.09 18.60
CA GLY A 84 -6.94 3.17 17.32
C GLY A 84 -7.74 3.82 16.20
N MET A 85 -9.04 4.11 16.39
CA MET A 85 -9.91 4.70 15.36
C MET A 85 -9.46 6.07 14.86
N ALA A 86 -8.60 6.77 15.59
CA ALA A 86 -7.99 8.02 15.13
C ALA A 86 -7.12 7.82 13.85
N TYR A 87 -6.62 6.61 13.61
CA TYR A 87 -5.78 6.25 12.46
C TYR A 87 -6.57 5.70 11.27
N PHE A 88 -7.88 5.46 11.43
CA PHE A 88 -8.78 4.99 10.38
C PHE A 88 -8.68 5.79 9.06
N PRO A 89 -8.69 7.15 9.05
CA PRO A 89 -8.67 7.90 7.80
C PRO A 89 -7.40 7.62 6.97
N PHE A 90 -6.26 7.43 7.62
CA PHE A 90 -5.02 7.09 6.94
C PHE A 90 -5.10 5.68 6.32
N LEU A 91 -5.51 4.69 7.10
CA LEU A 91 -5.60 3.30 6.65
C LEU A 91 -6.63 3.13 5.53
N ALA A 92 -7.77 3.81 5.63
CA ALA A 92 -8.79 3.86 4.57
C ALA A 92 -8.23 4.49 3.28
N THR A 93 -7.42 5.54 3.39
CA THR A 93 -6.77 6.15 2.22
C THR A 93 -5.76 5.20 1.59
N VAL A 94 -4.95 4.52 2.39
CA VAL A 94 -3.93 3.59 1.90
C VAL A 94 -4.55 2.38 1.20
N ILE A 95 -5.61 1.76 1.77
CA ILE A 95 -6.27 0.61 1.12
C ILE A 95 -6.89 0.99 -0.22
N ILE A 96 -7.53 2.16 -0.31
CA ILE A 96 -8.09 2.68 -1.55
C ILE A 96 -6.96 2.96 -2.56
N TYR A 97 -5.87 3.61 -2.13
CA TYR A 97 -4.73 3.92 -2.98
C TYR A 97 -4.08 2.66 -3.55
N ILE A 98 -3.76 1.67 -2.71
CA ILE A 98 -3.13 0.42 -3.17
C ILE A 98 -4.08 -0.36 -4.09
N GLY A 99 -5.38 -0.41 -3.77
CA GLY A 99 -6.38 -1.03 -4.62
C GLY A 99 -6.41 -0.40 -6.02
N PHE A 100 -6.46 0.93 -6.12
CA PHE A 100 -6.40 1.62 -7.41
C PHE A 100 -5.06 1.47 -8.12
N ALA A 101 -3.95 1.50 -7.37
CA ALA A 101 -2.61 1.31 -7.91
C ALA A 101 -2.41 -0.06 -8.57
N ASN A 102 -3.07 -1.10 -8.07
CA ASN A 102 -3.02 -2.43 -8.66
C ASN A 102 -3.99 -2.58 -9.84
N ILE A 103 -5.21 -2.03 -9.73
CA ILE A 103 -6.20 -2.08 -10.83
C ILE A 103 -5.75 -1.29 -12.07
N ILE A 104 -4.90 -0.28 -11.92
CA ILE A 104 -4.44 0.54 -13.05
C ILE A 104 -3.64 -0.29 -14.09
N GLY A 105 -3.13 -1.46 -13.68
CA GLY A 105 -2.54 -2.46 -14.56
C GLY A 105 -3.48 -2.91 -15.67
N LEU A 106 -4.77 -3.11 -15.37
CA LEU A 106 -5.80 -3.47 -16.34
C LEU A 106 -6.01 -2.42 -17.44
N LEU A 107 -5.68 -1.15 -17.15
CA LEU A 107 -5.76 -0.05 -18.12
C LEU A 107 -4.52 0.06 -19.01
N GLY A 108 -3.57 -0.89 -18.88
CA GLY A 108 -2.33 -0.92 -19.66
C GLY A 108 -1.23 0.00 -19.12
N PHE A 109 -1.40 0.59 -17.93
CA PHE A 109 -0.34 1.35 -17.28
C PHE A 109 0.47 0.43 -16.36
N THR A 110 1.77 0.71 -16.24
CA THR A 110 2.61 -0.01 -15.27
C THR A 110 2.18 0.36 -13.84
N PRO A 111 1.80 -0.64 -13.02
CA PRO A 111 1.44 -0.38 -11.63
C PRO A 111 2.58 0.31 -10.89
N PRO A 112 2.34 1.40 -10.15
CA PRO A 112 3.38 2.08 -9.38
C PRO A 112 3.98 1.19 -8.28
N THR A 113 3.24 0.21 -7.81
CA THR A 113 3.66 -0.79 -6.82
C THR A 113 4.74 -1.76 -7.33
N LYS A 114 5.02 -1.77 -8.65
CA LYS A 114 6.17 -2.45 -9.26
C LYS A 114 7.50 -1.76 -8.94
N ASP A 115 7.49 -0.49 -8.55
CA ASP A 115 8.69 0.25 -8.18
C ASP A 115 8.97 0.07 -6.68
N LEU A 116 10.14 -0.49 -6.37
CA LEU A 116 10.59 -0.69 -4.98
C LEU A 116 10.60 0.62 -4.18
N ASN A 117 10.90 1.76 -4.81
CA ASN A 117 10.93 3.04 -4.11
C ASN A 117 9.54 3.48 -3.65
N VAL A 118 8.51 3.22 -4.45
CA VAL A 118 7.11 3.52 -4.10
C VAL A 118 6.64 2.63 -2.95
N THR A 119 6.89 1.32 -3.05
CA THR A 119 6.50 0.37 -2.00
C THR A 119 7.28 0.58 -0.70
N ALA A 120 8.58 0.90 -0.79
CA ALA A 120 9.38 1.28 0.36
C ALA A 120 8.89 2.58 1.00
N GLY A 121 8.53 3.58 0.20
CA GLY A 121 7.93 4.82 0.68
C GLY A 121 6.64 4.58 1.47
N LEU A 122 5.72 3.75 0.94
CA LEU A 122 4.49 3.37 1.63
C LEU A 122 4.78 2.63 2.95
N ALA A 123 5.70 1.67 2.94
CA ALA A 123 6.07 0.92 4.13
C ALA A 123 6.71 1.81 5.20
N ILE A 124 7.58 2.74 4.82
CA ILE A 124 8.20 3.69 5.74
C ILE A 124 7.15 4.63 6.36
N ILE A 125 6.24 5.19 5.55
CA ILE A 125 5.18 6.05 6.06
C ILE A 125 4.29 5.27 7.05
N SER A 126 3.96 4.02 6.73
CA SER A 126 3.15 3.16 7.59
C SER A 126 3.83 2.88 8.93
N ILE A 127 5.12 2.52 8.92
CA ILE A 127 5.83 2.24 10.19
C ILE A 127 6.03 3.52 11.01
N VAL A 128 6.32 4.66 10.38
CA VAL A 128 6.40 5.94 11.10
C VAL A 128 5.08 6.24 11.80
N LEU A 129 3.94 5.94 11.16
CA LEU A 129 2.64 6.11 11.78
C LEU A 129 2.44 5.17 12.98
N VAL A 130 2.88 3.90 12.87
CA VAL A 130 2.84 2.92 13.97
C VAL A 130 3.64 3.43 15.17
N GLU A 131 4.87 3.91 14.92
CA GLU A 131 5.73 4.44 15.99
C GLU A 131 5.16 5.71 16.63
N VAL A 132 4.62 6.61 15.82
CA VAL A 132 3.92 7.81 16.32
C VAL A 132 2.70 7.43 17.15
N ALA A 133 1.96 6.39 16.77
CA ALA A 133 0.82 5.88 17.53
C ALA A 133 1.27 5.35 18.90
N GLY A 134 2.33 4.55 18.95
CA GLY A 134 2.92 4.03 20.17
C GLY A 134 3.43 5.15 21.11
N ILE A 135 4.13 6.15 20.53
CA ILE A 135 4.61 7.31 21.29
C ILE A 135 3.45 8.13 21.87
N ARG A 136 2.37 8.31 21.10
CA ARG A 136 1.19 9.06 21.58
C ARG A 136 0.43 8.32 22.67
N ALA A 137 0.35 7.00 22.61
CA ALA A 137 -0.36 6.18 23.58
C ALA A 137 0.44 6.02 24.89
N LYS A 138 1.72 5.64 24.80
CA LYS A 138 2.56 5.28 25.96
C LYS A 138 3.47 6.43 26.43
N GLY A 139 3.55 7.52 25.68
CA GLY A 139 4.54 8.58 25.88
C GLY A 139 5.95 8.14 25.49
N THR A 140 6.86 9.11 25.27
CA THR A 140 8.24 8.82 24.81
C THR A 140 9.03 7.90 25.74
N LYS A 141 8.87 8.06 27.06
CA LYS A 141 9.54 7.21 28.06
C LYS A 141 8.92 5.80 28.11
N GLY A 142 7.61 5.68 28.00
CA GLY A 142 6.89 4.40 27.96
C GLY A 142 7.24 3.61 26.70
N TRP A 143 7.24 4.28 25.56
CA TRP A 143 7.62 3.71 24.27
C TRP A 143 9.08 3.18 24.29
N LEU A 144 10.04 3.95 24.82
CA LEU A 144 11.42 3.48 24.92
C LEU A 144 11.56 2.28 25.88
N LYS A 145 10.77 2.26 26.95
CA LYS A 145 10.76 1.15 27.92
C LYS A 145 10.08 -0.10 27.36
N SER A 146 9.14 0.03 26.40
CA SER A 146 8.46 -1.12 25.79
C SER A 146 9.44 -2.01 25.01
N PHE A 147 10.50 -1.47 24.44
CA PHE A 147 11.55 -2.27 23.78
C PHE A 147 12.30 -3.22 24.74
N ALA A 148 12.35 -2.90 26.02
CA ALA A 148 13.01 -3.73 27.03
C ALA A 148 12.05 -4.70 27.76
N LYS A 149 10.77 -4.70 27.44
CA LYS A 149 9.76 -5.61 28.01
C LYS A 149 9.61 -6.88 27.15
N PRO A 150 9.25 -8.03 27.72
CA PRO A 150 9.10 -8.35 29.14
C PRO A 150 10.43 -8.51 29.88
N VAL A 151 11.53 -8.78 29.16
CA VAL A 151 12.88 -9.00 29.71
C VAL A 151 13.89 -8.25 28.87
N ALA A 152 14.81 -7.52 29.50
CA ALA A 152 15.81 -6.69 28.81
C ALA A 152 16.67 -7.46 27.76
N ILE A 153 16.79 -8.78 27.87
CA ILE A 153 17.51 -9.65 26.92
C ILE A 153 16.82 -9.71 25.54
N ILE A 154 15.51 -9.39 25.47
CA ILE A 154 14.71 -9.39 24.24
C ILE A 154 14.80 -8.03 23.51
N ALA A 155 15.32 -6.99 24.16
CA ALA A 155 15.44 -5.66 23.58
C ALA A 155 16.06 -5.63 22.17
N PRO A 156 17.13 -6.40 21.85
CA PRO A 156 17.68 -6.43 20.49
C PRO A 156 16.70 -6.97 19.45
N LEU A 157 15.84 -7.93 19.82
CA LEU A 157 14.81 -8.47 18.93
C LEU A 157 13.73 -7.42 18.64
N ASN A 158 13.25 -6.73 19.66
CA ASN A 158 12.23 -5.68 19.51
C ASN A 158 12.76 -4.51 18.65
N VAL A 159 14.06 -4.17 18.77
CA VAL A 159 14.69 -3.17 17.89
C VAL A 159 14.84 -3.68 16.46
N MET A 160 15.14 -4.98 16.27
CA MET A 160 15.15 -5.59 14.93
C MET A 160 13.77 -5.55 14.26
N GLU A 161 12.69 -5.76 15.01
CA GLU A 161 11.33 -5.70 14.49
C GLU A 161 11.01 -4.33 13.87
N LEU A 162 11.54 -3.25 14.40
CA LEU A 162 11.38 -1.90 13.83
C LEU A 162 11.85 -1.81 12.37
N VAL A 163 12.85 -2.61 11.99
CA VAL A 163 13.38 -2.68 10.62
C VAL A 163 12.71 -3.80 9.82
N ILE A 164 12.42 -4.94 10.45
CA ILE A 164 11.85 -6.11 9.79
C ILE A 164 10.40 -5.84 9.37
N ARG A 165 9.60 -5.15 10.19
CA ARG A 165 8.19 -4.82 9.89
C ARG A 165 8.05 -4.04 8.58
N PRO A 166 8.69 -2.87 8.37
CA PRO A 166 8.59 -2.15 7.10
C PRO A 166 9.21 -2.91 5.94
N LEU A 167 10.32 -3.64 6.17
CA LEU A 167 10.94 -4.46 5.14
C LEU A 167 9.98 -5.55 4.65
N SER A 168 9.31 -6.25 5.57
CA SER A 168 8.33 -7.29 5.23
C SER A 168 7.14 -6.73 4.45
N LEU A 169 6.58 -5.57 4.87
CA LEU A 169 5.49 -4.90 4.16
C LEU A 169 5.90 -4.47 2.74
N CYS A 170 7.08 -3.87 2.61
CA CYS A 170 7.64 -3.43 1.34
C CYS A 170 7.85 -4.62 0.38
N MET A 171 8.57 -5.65 0.85
CA MET A 171 8.92 -6.81 0.02
C MET A 171 7.70 -7.63 -0.37
N ARG A 172 6.67 -7.69 0.46
CA ARG A 172 5.42 -8.37 0.15
C ARG A 172 4.68 -7.66 -0.99
N LEU A 173 4.52 -6.32 -0.89
CA LEU A 173 3.83 -5.55 -1.91
C LEU A 173 4.61 -5.57 -3.24
N PHE A 174 5.90 -5.31 -3.18
CA PHE A 174 6.79 -5.33 -4.35
C PHE A 174 6.90 -6.72 -4.97
N GLY A 175 7.12 -7.76 -4.14
CA GLY A 175 7.35 -9.12 -4.60
C GLY A 175 6.15 -9.72 -5.33
N ASN A 176 4.92 -9.51 -4.84
CA ASN A 176 3.72 -10.00 -5.50
C ASN A 176 3.53 -9.35 -6.87
N VAL A 177 3.65 -8.02 -6.96
CA VAL A 177 3.49 -7.30 -8.23
C VAL A 177 4.59 -7.66 -9.22
N LEU A 178 5.83 -7.82 -8.77
CA LEU A 178 6.93 -8.26 -9.61
C LEU A 178 6.73 -9.69 -10.11
N ALA A 179 6.32 -10.61 -9.22
CA ALA A 179 6.04 -12.00 -9.58
C ALA A 179 4.91 -12.10 -10.61
N SER A 180 3.81 -11.39 -10.39
CA SER A 180 2.67 -11.32 -11.32
C SER A 180 3.12 -10.81 -12.70
N TYR A 181 3.93 -9.77 -12.73
CA TYR A 181 4.47 -9.22 -13.98
C TYR A 181 5.35 -10.22 -14.73
N ILE A 182 6.26 -10.91 -14.03
CA ILE A 182 7.14 -11.93 -14.65
C ILE A 182 6.30 -13.10 -15.20
N ILE A 183 5.31 -13.56 -14.46
CA ILE A 183 4.43 -14.65 -14.88
C ILE A 183 3.63 -14.23 -16.11
N MET A 184 3.11 -13.00 -16.15
CA MET A 184 2.38 -12.49 -17.31
C MET A 184 3.26 -12.43 -18.56
N GLU A 185 4.48 -11.94 -18.45
CA GLU A 185 5.43 -11.89 -19.57
C GLU A 185 5.74 -13.29 -20.14
N LEU A 186 5.85 -14.29 -19.23
CA LEU A 186 6.06 -15.69 -19.65
C LEU A 186 4.82 -16.28 -20.35
N ILE A 187 3.62 -15.97 -19.85
CA ILE A 187 2.36 -16.46 -20.44
C ILE A 187 2.13 -15.82 -21.80
N ASP A 188 2.38 -14.53 -21.97
CA ASP A 188 2.29 -13.82 -23.25
C ASP A 188 3.23 -14.39 -24.30
N ALA A 189 4.41 -14.86 -23.89
CA ALA A 189 5.37 -15.50 -24.79
C ALA A 189 4.90 -16.87 -25.30
N VAL A 190 4.04 -17.58 -24.57
CA VAL A 190 3.58 -18.94 -24.88
C VAL A 190 2.21 -18.95 -25.57
N CYS A 191 1.27 -18.16 -25.10
CA CYS A 191 -0.12 -18.11 -25.59
C CYS A 191 -0.68 -16.68 -25.58
N PRO A 192 -0.61 -15.93 -26.68
CA PRO A 192 -0.74 -14.46 -26.68
C PRO A 192 -2.17 -13.90 -26.60
N ILE A 193 -3.28 -14.67 -26.51
CA ILE A 193 -4.61 -14.06 -26.70
C ILE A 193 -5.62 -14.36 -25.56
N VAL A 194 -5.84 -15.60 -25.17
CA VAL A 194 -6.95 -15.95 -24.24
C VAL A 194 -6.45 -16.17 -22.81
N ILE A 195 -5.33 -16.82 -22.67
CA ILE A 195 -4.76 -17.19 -21.36
C ILE A 195 -4.26 -15.95 -20.61
N PRO A 196 -3.53 -14.99 -21.21
CA PRO A 196 -3.09 -13.78 -20.55
C PRO A 196 -4.25 -12.96 -19.96
N LEU A 197 -5.37 -12.83 -20.67
CA LEU A 197 -6.52 -12.05 -20.21
C LEU A 197 -7.12 -12.61 -18.92
N ALA A 198 -7.24 -13.94 -18.80
CA ALA A 198 -7.76 -14.58 -17.59
C ALA A 198 -6.79 -14.42 -16.40
N PHE A 199 -5.47 -14.57 -16.66
CA PHE A 199 -4.45 -14.40 -15.62
C PHE A 199 -4.27 -12.93 -15.22
N SER A 200 -4.36 -11.97 -16.15
CA SER A 200 -4.35 -10.54 -15.85
C SER A 200 -5.51 -10.17 -14.95
N ALA A 201 -6.73 -10.62 -15.27
CA ALA A 201 -7.87 -10.39 -14.39
C ALA A 201 -7.67 -10.99 -12.99
N TYR A 202 -7.03 -12.16 -12.89
CA TYR A 202 -6.71 -12.76 -11.60
C TYR A 202 -5.67 -11.94 -10.83
N PHE A 203 -4.52 -11.64 -11.43
CA PHE A 203 -3.43 -10.96 -10.76
C PHE A 203 -3.74 -9.49 -10.46
N ASP A 204 -4.32 -8.75 -11.40
CA ASP A 204 -4.55 -7.32 -11.26
C ASP A 204 -5.76 -7.03 -10.35
N ILE A 205 -6.81 -7.86 -10.38
CA ILE A 205 -7.99 -7.65 -9.55
C ILE A 205 -7.87 -8.42 -8.23
N PHE A 206 -7.83 -9.75 -8.30
CA PHE A 206 -7.96 -10.58 -7.10
C PHE A 206 -6.73 -10.47 -6.20
N ASP A 207 -5.53 -10.68 -6.74
CA ASP A 207 -4.28 -10.56 -5.98
C ASP A 207 -4.04 -9.11 -5.55
N GLY A 208 -4.36 -8.13 -6.41
CA GLY A 208 -4.27 -6.72 -6.09
C GLY A 208 -5.15 -6.29 -4.91
N PHE A 209 -6.39 -6.81 -4.81
CA PHE A 209 -7.27 -6.56 -3.66
C PHE A 209 -6.77 -7.25 -2.40
N ILE A 210 -6.36 -8.51 -2.49
CA ILE A 210 -5.80 -9.25 -1.36
C ILE A 210 -4.57 -8.50 -0.83
N GLN A 211 -3.71 -8.02 -1.72
CA GLN A 211 -2.51 -7.30 -1.34
C GLN A 211 -2.80 -5.98 -0.62
N ALA A 212 -3.77 -5.19 -1.11
CA ALA A 212 -4.22 -3.99 -0.44
C ALA A 212 -4.78 -4.30 0.96
N TYR A 213 -5.61 -5.33 1.06
CA TYR A 213 -6.17 -5.81 2.32
C TYR A 213 -5.08 -6.22 3.30
N VAL A 214 -4.17 -7.12 2.90
CA VAL A 214 -3.12 -7.67 3.79
C VAL A 214 -2.16 -6.58 4.27
N PHE A 215 -1.78 -5.63 3.38
CA PHE A 215 -0.92 -4.52 3.77
C PHE A 215 -1.53 -3.69 4.89
N VAL A 216 -2.79 -3.31 4.72
CA VAL A 216 -3.48 -2.43 5.67
C VAL A 216 -3.88 -3.19 6.94
N PHE A 217 -4.28 -4.46 6.81
CA PHE A 217 -4.56 -5.33 7.94
C PHE A 217 -3.35 -5.48 8.87
N LEU A 218 -2.17 -5.77 8.32
CA LEU A 218 -0.95 -5.86 9.13
C LEU A 218 -0.55 -4.51 9.73
N THR A 219 -0.71 -3.41 8.98
CA THR A 219 -0.45 -2.08 9.53
C THR A 219 -1.39 -1.77 10.69
N SER A 220 -2.68 -2.15 10.59
CA SER A 220 -3.65 -1.97 11.68
C SER A 220 -3.32 -2.82 12.91
N LEU A 221 -2.85 -4.06 12.72
CA LEU A 221 -2.37 -4.91 13.81
C LEU A 221 -1.16 -4.29 14.53
N PHE A 222 -0.21 -3.78 13.76
CA PHE A 222 0.97 -3.12 14.34
C PHE A 222 0.60 -1.85 15.12
N ILE A 223 -0.39 -1.07 14.63
CA ILE A 223 -0.90 0.09 15.36
C ILE A 223 -1.57 -0.36 16.66
N ASN A 224 -2.40 -1.40 16.60
CA ASN A 224 -3.10 -1.92 17.78
C ASN A 224 -2.09 -2.39 18.85
N GLU A 225 -1.12 -3.20 18.45
CA GLU A 225 -0.03 -3.67 19.31
C GLU A 225 0.79 -2.51 19.91
N ALA A 226 1.06 -1.47 19.13
CA ALA A 226 1.80 -0.30 19.60
C ALA A 226 1.01 0.54 20.64
N ILE A 227 -0.34 0.56 20.52
CA ILE A 227 -1.23 1.34 21.39
C ILE A 227 -1.64 0.55 22.64
N GLU A 228 -1.67 -0.78 22.55
CA GLU A 228 -2.09 -1.65 23.64
C GLU A 228 -1.17 -1.46 24.85
N ASP A 229 -1.78 -1.18 26.01
CA ASP A 229 -1.03 -1.06 27.25
C ASP A 229 -0.63 -2.47 27.69
N ASP A 230 0.67 -2.69 27.89
CA ASP A 230 1.19 -3.89 28.56
C ASP A 230 0.83 -3.81 30.06
N ASP A 231 -0.35 -4.30 30.43
CA ASP A 231 -0.71 -4.53 31.85
C ASP A 231 0.19 -5.60 32.50
#